data_0bb96c86e1758837138f34973e80a274
#
_entry.id   0bb96c86e1758837138f34973e80a274
#
_cell.length_a   1.000
_cell.length_b   1.000
_cell.length_c   1.000
_cell.angle_alpha   90.00
_cell.angle_beta   90.00
_cell.angle_gamma   90.00
#
_symmetry.space_group_name_H-M   'P 1'
#
loop_
_entity.id
_entity.type
_entity.pdbx_description
1 polymer ?
#
loop_
_entity_poly.entity_id
_entity_poly.type
_entity_poly.pdbx_seq_one_letter_code
_entity_poly.pdbx_strand_id
1 'polypeptide(L)'
;MNQKNNYTFDDLIECAKGNMFGPGNPQLPMPPMLMFDRITNISKDGGDYNKGLVVAELDINPELWFFDCHFINDPVMPGCLGLDAMWQLLGFHLGWLGLEGKGRALSVGNVKFSGMVLPTVKKLEYKITLKRVLTSKLILGIGNGILTADGEEIY
;
A
#
# COMPACT_ATOMS: atom_id res chain seq x y z
N MET A 1 17.29 15.98 -6.43
CA MET A 1 16.54 15.12 -7.38
C MET A 1 15.07 15.46 -7.27
N ASN A 2 14.39 15.73 -8.40
CA ASN A 2 12.94 15.87 -8.36
C ASN A 2 12.34 14.53 -7.98
N GLN A 3 11.76 14.45 -6.79
CA GLN A 3 11.01 13.28 -6.36
C GLN A 3 9.81 13.08 -7.29
N LYS A 4 9.69 11.89 -7.88
CA LYS A 4 8.48 11.51 -8.62
C LYS A 4 7.27 11.52 -7.67
N ASN A 5 6.12 11.89 -8.17
CA ASN A 5 4.84 11.83 -7.45
C ASN A 5 3.95 10.66 -7.89
N ASN A 6 4.43 9.83 -8.79
CA ASN A 6 3.78 8.60 -9.26
C ASN A 6 4.84 7.55 -9.61
N TYR A 7 4.46 6.28 -9.56
CA TYR A 7 5.33 5.13 -9.80
C TYR A 7 4.60 4.06 -10.58
N THR A 8 5.25 3.57 -11.65
CA THR A 8 4.77 2.46 -12.46
C THR A 8 5.08 1.11 -11.80
N PHE A 9 4.54 0.01 -12.33
CA PHE A 9 4.84 -1.33 -11.87
C PHE A 9 6.36 -1.64 -11.91
N ASP A 10 7.04 -1.23 -12.97
CA ASP A 10 8.49 -1.43 -13.10
C ASP A 10 9.27 -0.66 -12.02
N ASP A 11 8.86 0.57 -11.70
CA ASP A 11 9.44 1.32 -10.58
C ASP A 11 9.24 0.58 -9.24
N LEU A 12 8.05 -0.01 -9.01
CA LEU A 12 7.77 -0.77 -7.79
C LEU A 12 8.63 -2.04 -7.70
N ILE A 13 8.86 -2.71 -8.82
CA ILE A 13 9.78 -3.86 -8.89
C ILE A 13 11.22 -3.45 -8.56
N GLU A 14 11.69 -2.29 -9.02
CA GLU A 14 13.01 -1.79 -8.62
C GLU A 14 13.09 -1.47 -7.11
N CYS A 15 12.01 -0.97 -6.52
CA CYS A 15 11.91 -0.85 -5.06
C CYS A 15 11.98 -2.22 -4.37
N ALA A 16 11.27 -3.21 -4.90
CA ALA A 16 11.25 -4.57 -4.37
C ALA A 16 12.62 -5.27 -4.45
N LYS A 17 13.43 -4.95 -5.47
CA LYS A 17 14.82 -5.40 -5.59
C LYS A 17 15.80 -4.66 -4.65
N GLY A 18 15.35 -3.60 -3.98
CA GLY A 18 16.19 -2.78 -3.10
C GLY A 18 16.96 -1.68 -3.81
N ASN A 19 16.69 -1.44 -5.10
CA ASN A 19 17.44 -0.48 -5.92
C ASN A 19 16.99 0.98 -5.72
N MET A 20 15.79 1.21 -5.18
CA MET A 20 15.18 2.55 -5.16
C MET A 20 15.67 3.41 -3.99
N PHE A 21 15.67 2.87 -2.78
CA PHE A 21 16.01 3.63 -1.57
C PHE A 21 17.37 3.26 -0.98
N GLY A 22 18.06 2.31 -1.60
CA GLY A 22 19.39 1.83 -1.21
C GLY A 22 19.39 0.72 -0.15
N PRO A 23 20.56 0.10 0.09
CA PRO A 23 20.68 -1.04 0.99
C PRO A 23 20.25 -0.72 2.43
N GLY A 24 19.47 -1.62 3.04
CA GLY A 24 19.03 -1.47 4.42
C GLY A 24 17.85 -0.52 4.63
N ASN A 25 17.33 0.07 3.57
CA ASN A 25 16.19 1.00 3.60
C ASN A 25 14.87 0.31 3.23
N PRO A 26 13.72 1.01 3.30
CA PRO A 26 12.43 0.41 3.02
C PRO A 26 12.40 -0.25 1.63
N GLN A 27 11.79 -1.40 1.57
CA GLN A 27 11.72 -2.23 0.38
C GLN A 27 10.32 -2.83 0.28
N LEU A 28 9.74 -2.83 -0.92
CA LEU A 28 8.49 -3.52 -1.18
C LEU A 28 8.71 -5.03 -1.28
N PRO A 29 7.69 -5.84 -1.02
CA PRO A 29 7.76 -7.26 -1.36
C PRO A 29 7.70 -7.45 -2.88
N MET A 30 8.26 -8.56 -3.36
CA MET A 30 8.07 -9.01 -4.74
C MET A 30 6.67 -9.61 -4.91
N PRO A 31 6.12 -9.62 -6.14
CA PRO A 31 4.97 -10.47 -6.44
C PRO A 31 5.21 -11.93 -6.03
N PRO A 32 4.21 -12.64 -5.51
CA PRO A 32 2.79 -12.26 -5.47
C PRO A 32 2.36 -11.43 -4.25
N MET A 33 3.25 -11.10 -3.31
CA MET A 33 2.92 -10.32 -2.12
C MET A 33 2.79 -8.82 -2.36
N LEU A 34 3.33 -8.27 -3.45
CA LEU A 34 3.09 -6.88 -3.85
C LEU A 34 1.61 -6.70 -4.18
N MET A 35 0.91 -5.84 -3.44
CA MET A 35 -0.56 -5.75 -3.47
C MET A 35 -1.10 -4.53 -4.20
N PHE A 36 -0.29 -3.89 -5.05
CA PHE A 36 -0.72 -2.83 -5.96
C PHE A 36 0.18 -2.79 -7.20
N ASP A 37 -0.39 -2.29 -8.30
CA ASP A 37 0.29 -2.24 -9.60
C ASP A 37 0.99 -0.91 -9.85
N ARG A 38 0.53 0.15 -9.19
CA ARG A 38 1.07 1.51 -9.37
C ARG A 38 0.72 2.42 -8.20
N ILE A 39 1.54 3.42 -7.99
CA ILE A 39 1.23 4.58 -7.15
C ILE A 39 0.85 5.72 -8.09
N THR A 40 -0.38 6.20 -7.98
CA THR A 40 -0.91 7.27 -8.83
C THR A 40 -0.60 8.65 -8.28
N ASN A 41 -0.47 8.77 -6.97
CA ASN A 41 -0.07 10.01 -6.32
C ASN A 41 0.65 9.75 -5.00
N ILE A 42 1.71 10.51 -4.75
CA ILE A 42 2.40 10.56 -3.46
C ILE A 42 2.87 11.99 -3.20
N SER A 43 2.64 12.49 -1.99
CA SER A 43 3.02 13.85 -1.61
C SER A 43 3.43 13.95 -0.14
N LYS A 44 4.25 14.96 0.19
CA LYS A 44 4.67 15.29 1.57
C LYS A 44 3.56 15.96 2.35
N ASP A 45 2.76 16.75 1.62
CA ASP A 45 1.63 17.51 2.13
C ASP A 45 0.37 16.89 1.53
N GLY A 46 -0.75 17.11 2.08
CA GLY A 46 -2.00 16.52 1.62
C GLY A 46 -2.49 15.42 2.56
N GLY A 47 -3.58 14.78 2.17
CA GLY A 47 -4.34 13.91 3.06
C GLY A 47 -5.08 14.71 4.14
N ASP A 48 -5.80 14.00 4.99
CA ASP A 48 -6.71 14.60 5.98
C ASP A 48 -5.99 15.45 7.05
N TYR A 49 -4.70 15.20 7.23
CA TYR A 49 -3.88 15.87 8.25
C TYR A 49 -2.82 16.81 7.66
N ASN A 50 -2.76 16.98 6.33
CA ASN A 50 -1.71 17.71 5.61
C ASN A 50 -0.28 17.27 5.99
N LYS A 51 -0.10 15.96 6.19
CA LYS A 51 1.18 15.36 6.60
C LYS A 51 1.68 14.28 5.66
N GLY A 52 0.99 14.09 4.56
CA GLY A 52 1.34 13.14 3.51
C GLY A 52 0.17 12.31 3.03
N LEU A 53 0.23 12.00 1.76
CA LEU A 53 -0.77 11.22 1.04
C LEU A 53 -0.08 10.23 0.12
N VAL A 54 -0.59 9.00 0.08
CA VAL A 54 -0.28 8.03 -0.97
C VAL A 54 -1.57 7.47 -1.51
N VAL A 55 -1.67 7.43 -2.83
CA VAL A 55 -2.77 6.77 -3.55
C VAL A 55 -2.17 5.74 -4.49
N ALA A 56 -2.66 4.52 -4.42
CA ALA A 56 -2.21 3.41 -5.25
C ALA A 56 -3.40 2.60 -5.77
N GLU A 57 -3.18 1.87 -6.85
CA GLU A 57 -4.21 1.07 -7.50
C GLU A 57 -3.74 -0.36 -7.73
N LEU A 58 -4.67 -1.30 -7.65
CA LEU A 58 -4.53 -2.69 -8.05
C LEU A 58 -5.64 -3.03 -9.06
N ASP A 59 -5.25 -3.49 -10.23
CA ASP A 59 -6.20 -4.03 -11.20
C ASP A 59 -6.59 -5.45 -10.79
N ILE A 60 -7.87 -5.70 -10.68
CA ILE A 60 -8.42 -6.99 -10.31
C ILE A 60 -8.81 -7.76 -11.57
N ASN A 61 -8.40 -9.01 -11.63
CA ASN A 61 -8.88 -9.98 -12.61
C ASN A 61 -9.13 -11.33 -11.93
N PRO A 62 -9.99 -12.19 -12.48
CA PRO A 62 -10.36 -13.46 -11.85
C PRO A 62 -9.21 -14.46 -11.70
N GLU A 63 -8.08 -14.26 -12.41
CA GLU A 63 -6.92 -15.15 -12.39
C GLU A 63 -5.90 -14.80 -11.30
N LEU A 64 -6.17 -13.79 -10.46
CA LEU A 64 -5.31 -13.47 -9.35
C LEU A 64 -5.26 -14.63 -8.35
N TRP A 65 -4.06 -14.98 -7.94
CA TRP A 65 -3.73 -16.19 -7.17
C TRP A 65 -4.60 -16.43 -5.94
N PHE A 66 -5.03 -15.37 -5.24
CA PHE A 66 -5.82 -15.52 -4.03
C PHE A 66 -7.25 -15.98 -4.30
N PHE A 67 -7.79 -15.77 -5.51
CA PHE A 67 -9.11 -16.27 -5.87
C PHE A 67 -9.13 -17.79 -6.09
N ASP A 68 -7.99 -18.40 -6.44
CA ASP A 68 -7.88 -19.86 -6.62
C ASP A 68 -7.93 -20.62 -5.30
N CYS A 69 -7.58 -19.98 -4.19
CA CYS A 69 -7.42 -20.65 -2.90
C CYS A 69 -8.30 -20.08 -1.77
N HIS A 70 -8.89 -18.92 -1.96
CA HIS A 70 -9.65 -18.26 -0.92
C HIS A 70 -11.03 -17.76 -1.43
N PHE A 71 -12.04 -18.61 -1.44
CA PHE A 71 -12.10 -20.03 -1.11
C PHE A 71 -12.46 -20.86 -2.36
N ILE A 72 -12.28 -22.18 -2.33
CA ILE A 72 -12.76 -23.04 -3.42
C ILE A 72 -14.27 -22.91 -3.55
N ASN A 73 -14.75 -22.59 -4.76
CA ASN A 73 -16.15 -22.30 -5.09
C ASN A 73 -16.77 -21.05 -4.43
N ASP A 74 -15.96 -20.25 -3.74
CA ASP A 74 -16.38 -18.98 -3.14
C ASP A 74 -15.21 -17.97 -3.14
N PRO A 75 -14.78 -17.51 -4.34
CA PRO A 75 -13.61 -16.67 -4.47
C PRO A 75 -13.83 -15.27 -3.92
N VAL A 76 -13.00 -14.88 -2.99
CA VAL A 76 -12.95 -13.53 -2.40
C VAL A 76 -11.51 -13.19 -2.03
N MET A 77 -11.08 -11.96 -2.27
CA MET A 77 -9.77 -11.50 -1.83
C MET A 77 -9.69 -11.51 -0.30
N PRO A 78 -8.68 -12.13 0.31
CA PRO A 78 -8.46 -12.02 1.75
C PRO A 78 -8.35 -10.55 2.20
N GLY A 79 -9.15 -10.12 3.16
CA GLY A 79 -9.12 -8.74 3.66
C GLY A 79 -7.76 -8.34 4.25
N CYS A 80 -7.03 -9.31 4.81
CA CYS A 80 -5.67 -9.09 5.31
C CYS A 80 -4.67 -8.66 4.22
N LEU A 81 -4.89 -9.02 2.95
CA LEU A 81 -4.01 -8.58 1.85
C LEU A 81 -4.18 -7.10 1.53
N GLY A 82 -5.39 -6.58 1.61
CA GLY A 82 -5.63 -5.14 1.48
C GLY A 82 -5.02 -4.35 2.64
N LEU A 83 -5.10 -4.88 3.86
CA LEU A 83 -4.43 -4.29 5.02
C LEU A 83 -2.90 -4.31 4.83
N ASP A 84 -2.34 -5.42 4.35
CA ASP A 84 -0.90 -5.51 4.07
C ASP A 84 -0.46 -4.50 3.00
N ALA A 85 -1.27 -4.29 1.96
CA ALA A 85 -1.03 -3.24 0.98
C ALA A 85 -0.89 -1.85 1.62
N MET A 86 -1.70 -1.53 2.62
CA MET A 86 -1.63 -0.27 3.34
C MET A 86 -0.32 -0.13 4.12
N TRP A 87 0.17 -1.19 4.75
CA TRP A 87 1.51 -1.20 5.37
C TRP A 87 2.63 -1.07 4.35
N GLN A 88 2.52 -1.73 3.19
CA GLN A 88 3.48 -1.60 2.10
C GLN A 88 3.57 -0.14 1.62
N LEU A 89 2.44 0.52 1.43
CA LEU A 89 2.36 1.92 0.99
C LEU A 89 2.90 2.88 2.05
N LEU A 90 2.60 2.65 3.31
CA LEU A 90 3.13 3.46 4.41
C LEU A 90 4.66 3.32 4.49
N GLY A 91 5.17 2.10 4.38
CA GLY A 91 6.62 1.84 4.33
C GLY A 91 7.30 2.49 3.13
N PHE A 92 6.67 2.40 1.95
CA PHE A 92 7.15 3.09 0.74
C PHE A 92 7.22 4.61 0.94
N HIS A 93 6.18 5.22 1.54
CA HIS A 93 6.16 6.65 1.80
C HIS A 93 7.30 7.09 2.73
N LEU A 94 7.59 6.33 3.79
CA LEU A 94 8.71 6.64 4.68
C LEU A 94 10.04 6.62 3.93
N GLY A 95 10.27 5.62 3.07
CA GLY A 95 11.45 5.58 2.19
C GLY A 95 11.49 6.73 1.21
N TRP A 96 10.35 7.07 0.62
CA TRP A 96 10.20 8.21 -0.29
C TRP A 96 10.51 9.56 0.39
N LEU A 97 10.21 9.70 1.68
CA LEU A 97 10.61 10.86 2.49
C LEU A 97 12.11 10.88 2.80
N GLY A 98 12.86 9.86 2.42
CA GLY A 98 14.29 9.73 2.71
C GLY A 98 14.61 9.21 4.10
N LEU A 99 13.65 8.60 4.78
CA LEU A 99 13.86 8.01 6.10
C LEU A 99 14.52 6.64 5.96
N GLU A 100 15.57 6.42 6.73
CA GLU A 100 16.39 5.21 6.68
C GLU A 100 15.87 4.12 7.60
N GLY A 101 16.17 2.87 7.26
CA GLY A 101 15.86 1.69 8.06
C GLY A 101 14.89 0.72 7.39
N LYS A 102 14.89 -0.51 7.86
CA LYS A 102 14.01 -1.57 7.32
C LYS A 102 12.58 -1.38 7.81
N GLY A 103 11.63 -1.35 6.88
CA GLY A 103 10.20 -1.29 7.20
C GLY A 103 9.71 -2.53 7.94
N ARG A 104 8.93 -2.33 9.01
CA ARG A 104 8.23 -3.38 9.75
C ARG A 104 6.88 -2.86 10.21
N ALA A 105 5.82 -3.62 9.96
CA ALA A 105 4.52 -3.35 10.55
C ALA A 105 4.58 -3.59 12.06
N LEU A 106 4.09 -2.66 12.84
CA LEU A 106 4.11 -2.76 14.31
C LEU A 106 2.72 -3.03 14.88
N SER A 107 1.71 -2.37 14.36
CA SER A 107 0.34 -2.52 14.85
C SER A 107 -0.68 -1.99 13.87
N VAL A 108 -1.90 -2.38 14.07
CA VAL A 108 -3.09 -1.76 13.49
C VAL A 108 -4.06 -1.45 14.63
N GLY A 109 -4.70 -0.30 14.57
CA GLY A 109 -5.69 0.11 15.57
C GLY A 109 -7.03 -0.56 15.31
N ASN A 110 -7.89 0.10 14.56
CA ASN A 110 -9.22 -0.41 14.21
C ASN A 110 -9.29 -0.73 12.72
N VAL A 111 -9.77 -1.93 12.39
CA VAL A 111 -10.07 -2.33 11.01
C VAL A 111 -11.51 -2.82 10.97
N LYS A 112 -12.29 -2.25 10.05
CA LYS A 112 -13.67 -2.68 9.81
C LYS A 112 -13.83 -2.98 8.32
N PHE A 113 -14.12 -4.24 8.02
CA PHE A 113 -14.47 -4.66 6.67
C PHE A 113 -15.97 -4.47 6.48
N SER A 114 -16.36 -3.52 5.63
CA SER A 114 -17.76 -3.23 5.29
C SER A 114 -18.16 -3.78 3.92
N GLY A 115 -17.22 -4.31 3.17
CA GLY A 115 -17.42 -4.93 1.87
C GLY A 115 -16.35 -5.98 1.58
N MET A 116 -16.40 -6.54 0.39
CA MET A 116 -15.48 -7.59 -0.05
C MET A 116 -15.07 -7.36 -1.51
N VAL A 117 -13.89 -7.87 -1.88
CA VAL A 117 -13.37 -7.84 -3.24
C VAL A 117 -13.65 -9.18 -3.91
N LEU A 118 -14.58 -9.18 -4.85
CA LEU A 118 -14.95 -10.34 -5.66
C LEU A 118 -14.20 -10.33 -7.01
N PRO A 119 -14.10 -11.47 -7.72
CA PRO A 119 -13.48 -11.52 -9.04
C PRO A 119 -14.11 -10.60 -10.10
N THR A 120 -15.31 -10.11 -9.85
CA THR A 120 -16.03 -9.17 -10.72
C THR A 120 -15.63 -7.71 -10.54
N VAL A 121 -14.95 -7.36 -9.45
CA VAL A 121 -14.34 -6.04 -9.24
C VAL A 121 -13.28 -5.81 -10.32
N LYS A 122 -13.14 -4.59 -10.78
CA LYS A 122 -12.15 -4.23 -11.81
C LYS A 122 -10.92 -3.59 -11.22
N LYS A 123 -11.10 -2.69 -10.25
CA LYS A 123 -10.00 -1.91 -9.68
C LYS A 123 -10.20 -1.63 -8.20
N LEU A 124 -9.11 -1.79 -7.47
CA LEU A 124 -8.99 -1.30 -6.10
C LEU A 124 -8.19 0.02 -6.09
N GLU A 125 -8.57 0.92 -5.23
CA GLU A 125 -7.78 2.10 -4.90
C GLU A 125 -7.52 2.13 -3.39
N TYR A 126 -6.23 2.25 -3.05
CA TYR A 126 -5.76 2.45 -1.69
C TYR A 126 -5.43 3.93 -1.49
N LYS A 127 -5.97 4.53 -0.45
CA LYS A 127 -5.65 5.89 -0.04
C LYS A 127 -5.09 5.86 1.38
N ILE A 128 -3.84 6.25 1.55
CA ILE A 128 -3.18 6.35 2.86
C ILE A 128 -2.95 7.82 3.17
N THR A 129 -3.48 8.28 4.30
CA THR A 129 -3.23 9.63 4.82
C THR A 129 -2.36 9.55 6.07
N LEU A 130 -1.20 10.19 6.04
CA LEU A 130 -0.30 10.20 7.18
C LEU A 130 -0.84 11.11 8.26
N LYS A 131 -0.94 10.55 9.47
CA LYS A 131 -1.35 11.27 10.67
C LYS A 131 -0.15 11.80 11.45
N ARG A 132 0.93 11.02 11.48
CA ARG A 132 2.14 11.37 12.23
C ARG A 132 3.35 10.61 11.71
N VAL A 133 4.47 11.31 11.64
CA VAL A 133 5.79 10.71 11.42
C VAL A 133 6.69 11.11 12.59
N LEU A 134 7.26 10.13 13.25
CA LEU A 134 8.22 10.31 14.35
C LEU A 134 9.61 9.94 13.82
N THR A 135 10.60 10.77 14.14
CA THR A 135 11.98 10.62 13.63
C THR A 135 13.04 10.73 14.75
N SER A 136 12.65 10.52 16.02
CA SER A 136 13.57 10.64 17.14
C SER A 136 14.40 9.37 17.34
N LYS A 137 14.06 8.55 18.34
CA LYS A 137 14.76 7.29 18.64
C LYS A 137 14.31 6.14 17.74
N LEU A 138 13.07 6.20 17.26
CA LEU A 138 12.45 5.26 16.34
C LEU A 138 11.79 6.04 15.22
N ILE A 139 12.04 5.61 13.99
CA ILE A 139 11.30 6.11 12.84
C ILE A 139 9.97 5.35 12.79
N LEU A 140 8.87 6.07 12.93
CA LEU A 140 7.53 5.51 12.98
C LEU A 140 6.56 6.35 12.16
N GLY A 141 5.90 5.73 11.19
CA GLY A 141 4.78 6.30 10.47
C GLY A 141 3.46 5.80 11.03
N ILE A 142 2.53 6.71 11.26
CA ILE A 142 1.14 6.41 11.64
C ILE A 142 0.24 7.05 10.60
N GLY A 143 -0.67 6.27 10.03
CA GLY A 143 -1.61 6.75 9.04
C GLY A 143 -2.95 6.05 9.13
N ASN A 144 -3.93 6.61 8.46
CA ASN A 144 -5.22 5.98 8.20
C ASN A 144 -5.25 5.51 6.75
N GLY A 145 -5.89 4.39 6.51
CA GLY A 145 -6.06 3.82 5.18
C GLY A 145 -7.53 3.63 4.83
N ILE A 146 -7.84 3.87 3.57
CA ILE A 146 -9.14 3.58 2.97
C ILE A 146 -8.90 2.73 1.74
N LEU A 147 -9.68 1.67 1.58
CA LEU A 147 -9.74 0.87 0.36
C LEU A 147 -11.09 1.04 -0.30
N THR A 148 -11.09 1.37 -1.58
CA THR A 148 -12.29 1.38 -2.41
C THR A 148 -12.20 0.31 -3.50
N ALA A 149 -13.33 -0.31 -3.82
CA ALA A 149 -13.50 -1.23 -4.92
C ALA A 149 -14.47 -0.63 -5.93
N ASP A 150 -14.01 -0.37 -7.16
CA ASP A 150 -14.78 0.31 -8.22
C ASP A 150 -15.46 1.62 -7.72
N GLY A 151 -14.78 2.35 -6.83
CA GLY A 151 -15.24 3.62 -6.27
C GLY A 151 -16.08 3.53 -4.99
N GLU A 152 -16.42 2.33 -4.53
CA GLU A 152 -17.13 2.12 -3.26
C GLU A 152 -16.16 1.77 -2.13
N GLU A 153 -16.25 2.49 -1.01
CA GLU A 153 -15.42 2.22 0.18
C GLU A 153 -15.80 0.88 0.80
N ILE A 154 -14.79 0.02 1.02
CA ILE A 154 -14.98 -1.31 1.58
C ILE A 154 -14.19 -1.54 2.88
N TYR A 155 -13.17 -0.78 3.17
CA TYR A 155 -12.49 -0.64 4.47
C TYR A 155 -11.38 0.40 4.44
#